data_7b162fb819f020242493b3cc7d1a995c
#
_entry.id   7b162fb819f020242493b3cc7d1a995c
#
_cell.length_a   1.000
_cell.length_b   1.000
_cell.length_c   1.000
_cell.angle_alpha   90.00
_cell.angle_beta   90.00
_cell.angle_gamma   90.00
#
_symmetry.space_group_name_H-M   'P 1'
#
loop_
_entity.id
_entity.type
_entity.pdbx_description
1 polymer ?
#
loop_
_entity_poly.entity_id
_entity_poly.type
_entity_poly.pdbx_seq_one_letter_code
_entity_poly.pdbx_strand_id
1 'polypeptide(L)'
;MIKTLKVYKGDDVVASEQGEGKVSVTLSNLEADTTYPKGTYQVAWEENGKESSKVDVPQFKTNPILVSGVSFTPETKSIMVNTDDNVEPNIAPSTATNKILKYTSEHPEFVTVDENTGAIHGVAEGTSVITAMSTDGSDKSGQISVTVTNG
;
A
#
# COMPACT_ATOMS: atom_id res chain seq x y z
N MET A 1 -5.83 36.62 20.75
CA MET A 1 -7.08 36.78 20.00
C MET A 1 -7.25 35.50 19.15
N ILE A 2 -8.40 34.85 19.29
CA ILE A 2 -8.69 33.56 18.61
C ILE A 2 -9.03 33.83 17.16
N LYS A 3 -8.35 33.13 16.25
CA LYS A 3 -8.60 33.11 14.81
C LYS A 3 -8.94 31.69 14.35
N THR A 4 -9.74 31.59 13.30
CA THR A 4 -10.03 30.28 12.65
C THR A 4 -9.27 30.21 11.34
N LEU A 5 -8.43 29.19 11.19
CA LEU A 5 -7.84 28.83 9.90
C LEU A 5 -8.80 27.87 9.19
N LYS A 6 -9.26 28.25 8.02
CA LYS A 6 -10.14 27.43 7.17
C LYS A 6 -9.36 26.93 5.96
N VAL A 7 -9.60 25.68 5.57
CA VAL A 7 -9.09 25.09 4.33
C VAL A 7 -10.26 24.83 3.40
N TYR A 8 -10.13 25.28 2.18
CA TYR A 8 -11.12 25.20 1.12
C TYR A 8 -10.67 24.22 0.02
N LYS A 9 -11.63 23.52 -0.56
CA LYS A 9 -11.49 22.85 -1.85
C LYS A 9 -12.60 23.40 -2.76
N GLY A 10 -12.22 24.27 -3.70
CA GLY A 10 -13.19 25.13 -4.37
C GLY A 10 -13.87 26.11 -3.40
N ASP A 11 -15.18 26.04 -3.30
CA ASP A 11 -15.96 26.88 -2.38
C ASP A 11 -16.31 26.20 -1.05
N ASP A 12 -15.99 24.91 -0.92
CA ASP A 12 -16.31 24.11 0.26
C ASP A 12 -15.22 24.19 1.32
N VAL A 13 -15.58 24.42 2.57
CA VAL A 13 -14.68 24.28 3.73
C VAL A 13 -14.53 22.79 4.02
N VAL A 14 -13.32 22.27 3.84
CA VAL A 14 -13.00 20.85 4.05
C VAL A 14 -12.30 20.56 5.37
N ALA A 15 -11.73 21.58 6.00
CA ALA A 15 -11.15 21.50 7.34
C ALA A 15 -11.05 22.89 7.96
N SER A 16 -11.10 22.96 9.28
CA SER A 16 -10.87 24.21 10.02
C SER A 16 -10.34 23.93 11.42
N GLU A 17 -9.57 24.87 11.97
CA GLU A 17 -9.04 24.81 13.32
C GLU A 17 -8.98 26.21 13.91
N GLN A 18 -9.21 26.35 15.22
CA GLN A 18 -9.15 27.60 15.94
C GLN A 18 -7.93 27.65 16.86
N GLY A 19 -7.36 28.81 17.00
CA GLY A 19 -6.26 29.01 17.94
C GLY A 19 -5.74 30.42 17.99
N GLU A 20 -4.80 30.64 18.89
CA GLU A 20 -4.05 31.90 19.02
C GLU A 20 -2.62 31.65 18.50
N GLY A 21 -2.12 32.59 17.70
CA GLY A 21 -0.77 32.47 17.11
C GLY A 21 -0.70 31.53 15.95
N LYS A 22 0.24 30.53 16.00
CA LYS A 22 0.40 29.53 14.95
C LYS A 22 -0.72 28.47 15.06
N VAL A 23 -1.52 28.32 14.01
CA VAL A 23 -2.58 27.32 13.93
C VAL A 23 -2.23 26.31 12.83
N SER A 24 -2.44 25.04 13.08
CA SER A 24 -2.22 23.95 12.13
C SER A 24 -3.53 23.21 11.87
N VAL A 25 -3.85 22.99 10.61
CA VAL A 25 -5.02 22.23 10.19
C VAL A 25 -4.56 20.94 9.53
N THR A 26 -5.16 19.82 9.92
CA THR A 26 -4.89 18.53 9.29
C THR A 26 -5.94 18.24 8.23
N LEU A 27 -5.49 17.94 7.01
CA LEU A 27 -6.33 17.40 5.94
C LEU A 27 -6.40 15.89 6.07
N SER A 28 -7.61 15.37 6.15
CA SER A 28 -7.90 13.93 6.12
C SER A 28 -8.53 13.51 4.79
N ASN A 29 -8.64 12.20 4.57
CA ASN A 29 -9.27 11.63 3.37
C ASN A 29 -8.59 12.01 2.05
N LEU A 30 -7.27 12.25 2.09
CA LEU A 30 -6.45 12.39 0.90
C LEU A 30 -6.11 11.01 0.33
N GLU A 31 -6.09 10.90 -0.99
CA GLU A 31 -5.63 9.68 -1.67
C GLU A 31 -4.11 9.51 -1.48
N ALA A 32 -3.67 8.27 -1.27
CA ALA A 32 -2.26 7.95 -1.13
C ALA A 32 -1.52 8.08 -2.48
N ASP A 33 -0.21 8.35 -2.44
CA ASP A 33 0.68 8.50 -3.60
C ASP A 33 0.14 9.46 -4.68
N THR A 34 -0.62 10.47 -4.26
CA THR A 34 -1.32 11.40 -5.14
C THR A 34 -0.72 12.79 -5.06
N THR A 35 -0.46 13.39 -6.23
CA THR A 35 0.00 14.77 -6.34
C THR A 35 -1.20 15.72 -6.42
N TYR A 36 -1.27 16.65 -5.50
CA TYR A 36 -2.26 17.72 -5.47
C TYR A 36 -1.63 19.01 -5.99
N PRO A 37 -2.02 19.50 -7.18
CA PRO A 37 -1.47 20.73 -7.74
C PRO A 37 -1.69 21.95 -6.85
N LYS A 38 -0.85 22.98 -7.03
CA LYS A 38 -1.05 24.28 -6.37
C LYS A 38 -2.48 24.79 -6.62
N GLY A 39 -3.14 25.28 -5.56
CA GLY A 39 -4.48 25.84 -5.63
C GLY A 39 -5.60 24.80 -5.59
N THR A 40 -5.30 23.48 -5.58
CA THR A 40 -6.33 22.44 -5.29
C THR A 40 -6.99 22.71 -3.94
N TYR A 41 -6.20 23.12 -2.98
CA TYR A 41 -6.64 23.62 -1.68
C TYR A 41 -6.22 25.06 -1.52
N GLN A 42 -7.06 25.83 -0.81
CA GLN A 42 -6.81 27.23 -0.45
C GLN A 42 -7.03 27.41 1.05
N VAL A 43 -6.38 28.37 1.63
CA VAL A 43 -6.54 28.71 3.05
C VAL A 43 -6.99 30.15 3.22
N ALA A 44 -7.81 30.40 4.21
CA ALA A 44 -8.19 31.74 4.66
C ALA A 44 -8.27 31.80 6.19
N TRP A 45 -8.03 32.99 6.72
CA TRP A 45 -8.23 33.28 8.14
C TRP A 45 -9.59 33.96 8.36
N GLU A 46 -10.29 33.55 9.41
CA GLU A 46 -11.47 34.24 9.88
C GLU A 46 -11.21 34.79 11.28
N GLU A 47 -11.49 36.03 11.46
CA GLU A 47 -11.42 36.75 12.75
C GLU A 47 -12.62 37.68 12.89
N ASN A 48 -13.35 37.59 14.02
CA ASN A 48 -14.53 38.40 14.29
C ASN A 48 -15.58 38.40 13.16
N GLY A 49 -15.80 37.25 12.53
CA GLY A 49 -16.76 37.10 11.44
C GLY A 49 -16.31 37.71 10.10
N LYS A 50 -15.05 38.15 10.00
CA LYS A 50 -14.45 38.61 8.74
C LYS A 50 -13.41 37.61 8.26
N GLU A 51 -13.52 37.24 6.99
CA GLU A 51 -12.59 36.32 6.35
C GLU A 51 -11.59 37.07 5.46
N SER A 52 -10.34 36.60 5.47
CA SER A 52 -9.31 37.10 4.56
C SER A 52 -9.52 36.59 3.13
N SER A 53 -8.76 37.14 2.18
CA SER A 53 -8.65 36.52 0.87
C SER A 53 -8.09 35.09 0.99
N LYS A 54 -8.54 34.19 0.11
CA LYS A 54 -8.02 32.82 0.01
C LYS A 54 -6.60 32.84 -0.57
N VAL A 55 -5.72 32.01 -0.03
CA VAL A 55 -4.34 31.83 -0.50
C VAL A 55 -4.16 30.38 -0.93
N ASP A 56 -3.56 30.17 -2.08
CA ASP A 56 -3.28 28.83 -2.62
C ASP A 56 -2.31 28.05 -1.73
N VAL A 57 -2.66 26.81 -1.40
CA VAL A 57 -1.73 25.87 -0.85
C VAL A 57 -0.78 25.43 -1.98
N PRO A 58 0.56 25.43 -1.75
CA PRO A 58 1.52 24.93 -2.73
C PRO A 58 1.23 23.49 -3.12
N GLN A 59 1.74 23.06 -4.28
CA GLN A 59 1.69 21.67 -4.69
C GLN A 59 2.31 20.77 -3.62
N PHE A 60 1.66 19.66 -3.33
CA PHE A 60 2.19 18.62 -2.45
C PHE A 60 1.82 17.23 -2.96
N LYS A 61 2.55 16.22 -2.48
CA LYS A 61 2.26 14.81 -2.76
C LYS A 61 2.10 14.06 -1.45
N THR A 62 1.09 13.20 -1.39
CA THR A 62 0.89 12.28 -0.27
C THR A 62 1.80 11.07 -0.38
N ASN A 63 2.14 10.47 0.75
CA ASN A 63 2.95 9.27 0.79
C ASN A 63 2.17 8.04 0.29
N PRO A 64 2.87 7.03 -0.29
CA PRO A 64 2.27 5.75 -0.60
C PRO A 64 1.90 4.99 0.68
N ILE A 65 0.91 4.12 0.60
CA ILE A 65 0.60 3.12 1.62
C ILE A 65 1.47 1.90 1.32
N LEU A 66 2.41 1.60 2.20
CA LEU A 66 3.31 0.46 2.04
C LEU A 66 2.64 -0.85 2.49
N VAL A 67 3.14 -1.97 1.96
CA VAL A 67 2.79 -3.31 2.43
C VAL A 67 3.25 -3.47 3.88
N SER A 68 2.35 -3.88 4.76
CA SER A 68 2.62 -4.16 6.17
C SER A 68 2.81 -5.65 6.47
N GLY A 69 2.33 -6.51 5.57
CA GLY A 69 2.49 -7.96 5.69
C GLY A 69 2.13 -8.70 4.41
N VAL A 70 2.78 -9.84 4.21
CA VAL A 70 2.48 -10.84 3.18
C VAL A 70 2.30 -12.17 3.88
N SER A 71 1.24 -12.90 3.60
CA SER A 71 0.95 -14.20 4.22
C SER A 71 0.25 -15.13 3.25
N PHE A 72 0.30 -16.42 3.52
CA PHE A 72 -0.44 -17.44 2.79
C PHE A 72 -1.45 -18.13 3.71
N THR A 73 -2.62 -18.45 3.18
CA THR A 73 -3.63 -19.21 3.91
C THR A 73 -4.33 -20.18 2.94
N PRO A 74 -4.09 -21.49 3.04
CA PRO A 74 -3.17 -22.15 4.00
C PRO A 74 -1.69 -21.90 3.72
N GLU A 75 -0.83 -22.13 4.71
CA GLU A 75 0.63 -22.00 4.60
C GLU A 75 1.31 -23.24 3.97
N THR A 76 0.50 -24.19 3.47
CA THR A 76 0.95 -25.42 2.82
C THR A 76 0.12 -25.70 1.58
N LYS A 77 0.76 -26.31 0.58
CA LYS A 77 0.11 -26.75 -0.66
C LYS A 77 0.74 -28.06 -1.14
N SER A 78 -0.03 -28.89 -1.80
CA SER A 78 0.46 -30.12 -2.45
C SER A 78 0.11 -30.08 -3.93
N ILE A 79 1.08 -30.46 -4.77
CA ILE A 79 0.92 -30.63 -6.22
C ILE A 79 1.54 -31.96 -6.64
N MET A 80 1.26 -32.41 -7.85
CA MET A 80 1.90 -33.61 -8.42
C MET A 80 3.09 -33.25 -9.29
N VAL A 81 3.99 -34.21 -9.48
CA VAL A 81 5.08 -34.07 -10.44
C VAL A 81 4.51 -33.80 -11.84
N ASN A 82 5.16 -32.92 -12.61
CA ASN A 82 4.75 -32.45 -13.93
C ASN A 82 3.36 -31.75 -13.96
N THR A 83 2.93 -31.14 -12.85
CA THR A 83 1.74 -30.28 -12.83
C THR A 83 2.07 -28.83 -12.51
N ASP A 84 1.25 -27.94 -13.03
CA ASP A 84 1.32 -26.49 -12.78
C ASP A 84 0.20 -26.07 -11.84
N ASP A 85 0.50 -25.08 -11.02
CA ASP A 85 -0.48 -24.43 -10.12
C ASP A 85 0.01 -22.99 -9.82
N ASN A 86 -0.67 -22.27 -8.94
CA ASN A 86 -0.28 -20.95 -8.46
C ASN A 86 -0.23 -20.89 -6.94
N VAL A 87 0.62 -20.02 -6.42
CA VAL A 87 0.56 -19.59 -5.03
C VAL A 87 -0.02 -18.19 -4.96
N GLU A 88 -1.00 -17.98 -4.07
CA GLU A 88 -1.74 -16.71 -3.95
C GLU A 88 -1.57 -16.17 -2.52
N PRO A 89 -0.69 -15.18 -2.34
CA PRO A 89 -0.50 -14.56 -1.03
C PRO A 89 -1.59 -13.53 -0.71
N ASN A 90 -1.87 -13.37 0.58
CA ASN A 90 -2.64 -12.25 1.10
C ASN A 90 -1.70 -11.08 1.40
N ILE A 91 -2.05 -9.89 0.93
CA ILE A 91 -1.29 -8.67 1.12
C ILE A 91 -2.06 -7.73 2.04
N ALA A 92 -1.42 -7.27 3.09
CA ALA A 92 -1.98 -6.29 4.01
C ALA A 92 -1.16 -4.97 3.96
N PRO A 93 -1.83 -3.81 4.06
CA PRO A 93 -3.27 -3.64 3.94
C PRO A 93 -3.75 -3.84 2.49
N SER A 94 -5.03 -4.18 2.29
CA SER A 94 -5.62 -4.31 0.94
C SER A 94 -5.54 -3.01 0.14
N THR A 95 -5.34 -1.88 0.82
CA THR A 95 -5.16 -0.52 0.27
C THR A 95 -3.71 -0.18 -0.06
N ALA A 96 -2.75 -1.10 0.10
CA ALA A 96 -1.35 -0.85 -0.27
C ALA A 96 -1.24 -0.33 -1.72
N THR A 97 -0.42 0.69 -1.91
CA THR A 97 -0.29 1.40 -3.20
C THR A 97 0.36 0.51 -4.26
N ASN A 98 1.41 -0.21 -3.88
CA ASN A 98 2.08 -1.18 -4.75
C ASN A 98 1.97 -2.58 -4.12
N LYS A 99 1.31 -3.50 -4.82
CA LYS A 99 1.11 -4.90 -4.40
C LYS A 99 1.92 -5.90 -5.21
N ILE A 100 2.88 -5.42 -5.99
CA ILE A 100 3.74 -6.30 -6.79
C ILE A 100 4.67 -7.04 -5.85
N LEU A 101 4.71 -8.37 -6.03
CA LEU A 101 5.57 -9.28 -5.29
C LEU A 101 6.60 -9.92 -6.21
N LYS A 102 7.69 -10.36 -5.63
CA LYS A 102 8.69 -11.24 -6.24
C LYS A 102 8.70 -12.58 -5.51
N TYR A 103 8.78 -13.64 -6.27
CA TYR A 103 8.70 -15.00 -5.75
C TYR A 103 10.03 -15.72 -5.94
N THR A 104 10.42 -16.51 -4.96
CA THR A 104 11.60 -17.37 -5.01
C THR A 104 11.29 -18.75 -4.44
N SER A 105 11.92 -19.79 -4.99
CA SER A 105 11.86 -21.15 -4.47
C SER A 105 13.19 -21.50 -3.80
N GLU A 106 13.12 -22.08 -2.61
CA GLU A 106 14.30 -22.54 -1.87
C GLU A 106 14.92 -23.78 -2.53
N HIS A 107 14.07 -24.68 -3.06
CA HIS A 107 14.47 -25.92 -3.72
C HIS A 107 13.85 -26.04 -5.12
N PRO A 108 14.39 -25.32 -6.13
CA PRO A 108 13.84 -25.34 -7.48
C PRO A 108 13.95 -26.73 -8.17
N GLU A 109 14.78 -27.62 -7.64
CA GLU A 109 14.86 -29.02 -8.06
C GLU A 109 13.58 -29.81 -7.75
N PHE A 110 12.76 -29.37 -6.79
CA PHE A 110 11.45 -29.95 -6.45
C PHE A 110 10.31 -29.10 -6.98
N VAL A 111 10.36 -27.77 -6.78
CA VAL A 111 9.34 -26.82 -7.22
C VAL A 111 9.99 -25.59 -7.82
N THR A 112 9.71 -25.30 -9.07
CA THR A 112 10.04 -23.98 -9.65
C THR A 112 8.90 -22.99 -9.42
N VAL A 113 9.21 -21.70 -9.40
CA VAL A 113 8.25 -20.60 -9.32
C VAL A 113 8.60 -19.51 -10.32
N ASP A 114 7.59 -18.97 -10.98
CA ASP A 114 7.77 -17.75 -11.77
C ASP A 114 7.92 -16.54 -10.84
N GLU A 115 9.02 -15.83 -11.00
CA GLU A 115 9.42 -14.71 -10.14
C GLU A 115 8.36 -13.60 -10.05
N ASN A 116 7.56 -13.41 -11.08
CA ASN A 116 6.63 -12.26 -11.19
C ASN A 116 5.17 -12.64 -10.93
N THR A 117 4.79 -13.88 -11.21
CA THR A 117 3.38 -14.31 -11.20
C THR A 117 3.02 -15.23 -10.04
N GLY A 118 4.01 -15.91 -9.44
CA GLY A 118 3.76 -16.95 -8.44
C GLY A 118 3.25 -18.27 -9.02
N ALA A 119 3.34 -18.46 -10.35
CA ALA A 119 3.07 -19.73 -10.99
C ALA A 119 4.13 -20.75 -10.59
N ILE A 120 3.71 -21.93 -10.13
CA ILE A 120 4.60 -23.01 -9.66
C ILE A 120 4.47 -24.24 -10.56
N HIS A 121 5.59 -24.98 -10.68
CA HIS A 121 5.64 -26.24 -11.39
C HIS A 121 6.31 -27.32 -10.52
N GLY A 122 5.68 -28.48 -10.40
CA GLY A 122 6.24 -29.64 -9.70
C GLY A 122 7.26 -30.37 -10.56
N VAL A 123 8.53 -30.32 -10.18
CA VAL A 123 9.65 -30.91 -10.94
C VAL A 123 9.93 -32.36 -10.52
N ALA A 124 10.06 -32.57 -9.21
CA ALA A 124 10.35 -33.89 -8.62
C ALA A 124 9.72 -33.97 -7.22
N GLU A 125 9.57 -35.23 -6.73
CA GLU A 125 9.11 -35.45 -5.34
C GLU A 125 10.00 -34.74 -4.34
N GLY A 126 9.38 -33.98 -3.44
CA GLY A 126 10.07 -33.25 -2.40
C GLY A 126 9.24 -32.05 -1.93
N THR A 127 9.82 -31.27 -1.05
CA THR A 127 9.19 -30.07 -0.52
C THR A 127 10.09 -28.86 -0.73
N SER A 128 9.50 -27.75 -1.17
CA SER A 128 10.17 -26.46 -1.27
C SER A 128 9.38 -25.38 -0.56
N VAL A 129 10.06 -24.40 0.03
CA VAL A 129 9.46 -23.18 0.53
C VAL A 129 9.49 -22.13 -0.57
N ILE A 130 8.32 -21.61 -0.88
CA ILE A 130 8.18 -20.47 -1.79
C ILE A 130 8.02 -19.20 -0.94
N THR A 131 8.87 -18.22 -1.20
CA THR A 131 8.83 -16.91 -0.55
C THR A 131 8.31 -15.87 -1.51
N ALA A 132 7.31 -15.10 -1.08
CA ALA A 132 6.82 -13.92 -1.77
C ALA A 132 7.24 -12.66 -1.01
N MET A 133 7.92 -11.72 -1.67
CA MET A 133 8.46 -10.50 -1.08
C MET A 133 7.89 -9.27 -1.77
N SER A 134 7.53 -8.24 -0.99
CA SER A 134 7.07 -6.95 -1.52
C SER A 134 8.18 -6.19 -2.25
N THR A 135 7.79 -5.41 -3.27
CA THR A 135 8.71 -4.60 -4.08
C THR A 135 8.55 -3.10 -3.83
N ASP A 136 7.80 -2.72 -2.80
CA ASP A 136 7.50 -1.33 -2.48
C ASP A 136 8.50 -0.67 -1.51
N GLY A 137 9.56 -1.39 -1.15
CA GLY A 137 10.57 -0.95 -0.19
C GLY A 137 10.24 -1.25 1.28
N SER A 138 9.12 -1.93 1.55
CA SER A 138 8.74 -2.34 2.92
C SER A 138 9.48 -3.60 3.40
N ASP A 139 10.08 -4.37 2.48
CA ASP A 139 10.77 -5.64 2.73
C ASP A 139 9.91 -6.68 3.46
N LYS A 140 8.58 -6.64 3.23
CA LYS A 140 7.65 -7.61 3.81
C LYS A 140 7.58 -8.86 2.95
N SER A 141 7.63 -10.02 3.59
CA SER A 141 7.55 -11.31 2.92
C SER A 141 6.66 -12.30 3.66
N GLY A 142 6.15 -13.27 2.92
CA GLY A 142 5.43 -14.42 3.42
C GLY A 142 5.94 -15.70 2.75
N GLN A 143 5.70 -16.85 3.38
CA GLN A 143 6.18 -18.15 2.92
C GLN A 143 5.06 -19.17 2.86
N ILE A 144 5.16 -20.07 1.89
CA ILE A 144 4.30 -21.25 1.76
C ILE A 144 5.16 -22.47 1.48
N SER A 145 4.86 -23.58 2.15
CA SER A 145 5.51 -24.86 1.90
C SER A 145 4.74 -25.63 0.82
N VAL A 146 5.40 -25.93 -0.28
CA VAL A 146 4.83 -26.69 -1.40
C VAL A 146 5.47 -28.08 -1.43
N THR A 147 4.63 -29.12 -1.33
CA THR A 147 5.06 -30.51 -1.40
C THR A 147 4.65 -31.09 -2.76
N VAL A 148 5.59 -31.70 -3.45
CA VAL A 148 5.37 -32.43 -4.70
C VAL A 148 5.33 -33.93 -4.42
N THR A 149 4.31 -34.60 -4.93
CA THR A 149 4.11 -36.05 -4.77
C THR A 149 3.98 -36.73 -6.13
N ASN A 150 4.40 -37.98 -6.23
CA ASN A 150 3.98 -38.85 -7.32
C ASN A 150 2.52 -39.27 -7.07
N GLY A 151 1.67 -39.06 -8.03
CA GLY A 151 0.25 -39.38 -7.96
C GLY A 151 -0.06 -40.84 -7.60
#